data_eac5efa5407bc05426d84b37ba726ffa
#
_entry.id   eac5efa5407bc05426d84b37ba726ffa
#
_cell.length_a   1.000
_cell.length_b   1.000
_cell.length_c   1.000
_cell.angle_alpha   90.00
_cell.angle_beta   90.00
_cell.angle_gamma   90.00
#
_symmetry.space_group_name_H-M   'P 1'
#
loop_
_entity.id
_entity.type
_entity.pdbx_description
1 polymer ?
#
loop_
_entity_poly.entity_id
_entity_poly.type
_entity_poly.pdbx_seq_one_letter_code
_entity_poly.pdbx_strand_id
1 'polypeptide(L)'
;LLYPDDMSQQLDLPRTEYYDLCKEQPKLKEFIERHKNNPKYNPRIKQNTKEQKDFDKNTQIYIYDAVRFSYKVFACIDAYQRTKPDMLWFLDADIVTFEKIPMSWLEHIIPDTAFTSYLGRPKKGFSETGYYAFNTAHKYAGEFFERWQTYYDKDRFLELKGYTDSFTFDGARIELEK
;
A
#
# COMPACT_ATOMS: atom_id res chain seq x y z
N LEU A 1 10.58 7.18 5.32
CA LEU A 1 11.05 5.80 5.41
C LEU A 1 11.08 5.16 4.03
N LEU A 2 12.07 4.33 3.76
CA LEU A 2 12.20 3.56 2.53
C LEU A 2 12.31 2.05 2.87
N TYR A 3 11.69 1.23 2.04
CA TYR A 3 11.68 -0.22 2.18
C TYR A 3 12.17 -0.85 0.87
N PRO A 4 13.50 -0.89 0.66
CA PRO A 4 14.07 -1.43 -0.57
C PRO A 4 13.96 -2.95 -0.64
N ASP A 5 13.87 -3.49 -1.84
CA ASP A 5 13.93 -4.95 -2.08
C ASP A 5 15.32 -5.51 -1.76
N ASP A 6 16.36 -4.69 -1.89
CA ASP A 6 17.74 -5.03 -1.62
C ASP A 6 18.39 -3.98 -0.69
N MET A 7 18.61 -4.36 0.55
CA MET A 7 19.20 -3.51 1.58
C MET A 7 20.67 -3.10 1.31
N SER A 8 21.35 -3.74 0.36
CA SER A 8 22.71 -3.35 -0.06
C SER A 8 22.74 -2.12 -0.98
N GLN A 9 21.60 -1.72 -1.53
CA GLN A 9 21.48 -0.61 -2.49
C GLN A 9 20.96 0.68 -1.84
N GLN A 10 21.39 0.97 -0.63
CA GLN A 10 21.01 2.20 0.06
C GLN A 10 21.76 3.40 -0.47
N LEU A 11 21.02 4.49 -0.71
CA LEU A 11 21.61 5.79 -1.06
C LEU A 11 21.75 6.62 0.22
N ASP A 12 22.84 7.38 0.33
CA ASP A 12 23.01 8.35 1.42
C ASP A 12 22.13 9.58 1.15
N LEU A 13 20.87 9.51 1.57
CA LEU A 13 19.90 10.57 1.41
C LEU A 13 19.60 11.22 2.76
N PRO A 14 19.61 12.57 2.85
CA PRO A 14 19.31 13.26 4.10
C PRO A 14 17.90 12.94 4.60
N ARG A 15 17.76 12.76 5.91
CA ARG A 15 16.48 12.47 6.59
C ARG A 15 15.77 11.21 6.09
N THR A 16 16.55 10.22 5.62
CA THR A 16 16.03 8.96 5.10
C THR A 16 16.49 7.81 5.97
N GLU A 17 15.56 6.92 6.28
CA GLU A 17 15.82 5.68 7.01
C GLU A 17 15.38 4.50 6.16
N TYR A 18 16.14 3.41 6.20
CA TYR A 18 15.92 2.20 5.41
C TYR A 18 15.59 1.02 6.31
N TYR A 19 14.57 0.26 5.95
CA TYR A 19 14.13 -0.90 6.72
C TYR A 19 13.89 -2.12 5.83
N ASP A 20 14.30 -3.28 6.30
CA ASP A 20 13.92 -4.57 5.72
C ASP A 20 12.49 -4.92 6.17
N LEU A 21 11.53 -4.69 5.28
CA LEU A 21 10.12 -4.83 5.61
C LEU A 21 9.75 -6.26 6.06
N CYS A 22 10.33 -7.28 5.45
CA CYS A 22 10.05 -8.67 5.83
C CYS A 22 10.60 -9.03 7.22
N LYS A 23 11.64 -8.33 7.67
CA LYS A 23 12.18 -8.48 9.02
C LYS A 23 11.34 -7.74 10.05
N GLU A 24 10.89 -6.53 9.71
CA GLU A 24 10.11 -5.68 10.60
C GLU A 24 8.65 -6.13 10.74
N GLN A 25 8.10 -6.77 9.69
CA GLN A 25 6.70 -7.20 9.62
C GLN A 25 6.58 -8.73 9.45
N PRO A 26 6.63 -9.50 10.54
CA PRO A 26 6.52 -10.98 10.48
C PRO A 26 5.26 -11.48 9.79
N LYS A 27 4.13 -10.80 9.98
CA LYS A 27 2.85 -11.14 9.32
C LYS A 27 2.92 -11.04 7.80
N LEU A 28 3.66 -10.05 7.26
CA LEU A 28 3.93 -9.98 5.83
C LEU A 28 4.72 -11.21 5.36
N LYS A 29 5.77 -11.57 6.09
CA LYS A 29 6.58 -12.75 5.76
C LYS A 29 5.73 -14.03 5.76
N GLU A 30 4.90 -14.22 6.76
CA GLU A 30 3.97 -15.35 6.82
C GLU A 30 2.99 -15.37 5.64
N PHE A 31 2.43 -14.22 5.28
CA PHE A 31 1.55 -14.07 4.13
C PHE A 31 2.26 -14.45 2.83
N ILE A 32 3.47 -13.94 2.61
CA ILE A 32 4.28 -14.26 1.44
C ILE A 32 4.57 -15.76 1.38
N GLU A 33 5.00 -16.39 2.47
CA GLU A 33 5.28 -17.82 2.51
C GLU A 33 4.05 -18.68 2.15
N ARG A 34 2.84 -18.27 2.59
CA ARG A 34 1.60 -18.97 2.22
C ARG A 34 1.28 -18.88 0.73
N HIS A 35 1.60 -17.75 0.08
CA HIS A 35 1.08 -17.42 -1.25
C HIS A 35 2.13 -17.32 -2.35
N LYS A 36 3.43 -17.28 -2.05
CA LYS A 36 4.52 -17.07 -3.03
C LYS A 36 4.51 -18.05 -4.20
N ASN A 37 4.07 -19.29 -3.98
CA ASN A 37 4.01 -20.32 -5.01
C ASN A 37 2.62 -20.50 -5.65
N ASN A 38 1.64 -19.68 -5.27
CA ASN A 38 0.29 -19.78 -5.81
C ASN A 38 0.09 -18.76 -6.96
N PRO A 39 -0.04 -19.24 -8.22
CA PRO A 39 -0.16 -18.33 -9.36
C PRO A 39 -1.46 -17.51 -9.39
N LYS A 40 -2.44 -17.82 -8.56
CA LYS A 40 -3.66 -17.01 -8.42
C LYS A 40 -3.42 -15.72 -7.64
N TYR A 41 -2.45 -15.74 -6.73
CA TYR A 41 -2.16 -14.64 -5.80
C TYR A 41 -0.76 -14.05 -6.00
N ASN A 42 0.07 -14.74 -6.79
CA ASN A 42 1.39 -14.32 -7.26
C ASN A 42 1.54 -14.70 -8.75
N PRO A 43 0.85 -14.00 -9.66
CA PRO A 43 0.88 -14.35 -11.09
C PRO A 43 2.26 -14.21 -11.72
N ARG A 44 3.17 -13.43 -11.11
CA ARG A 44 4.54 -13.22 -11.60
C ARG A 44 5.38 -14.49 -11.71
N ILE A 45 5.09 -15.52 -10.93
CA ILE A 45 5.84 -16.79 -11.01
C ILE A 45 5.69 -17.47 -12.37
N LYS A 46 4.69 -17.11 -13.18
CA LYS A 46 4.47 -17.61 -14.53
C LYS A 46 4.96 -16.66 -15.63
N GLN A 47 5.44 -15.47 -15.28
CA GLN A 47 5.86 -14.45 -16.25
C GLN A 47 7.31 -14.66 -16.69
N ASN A 48 7.58 -15.73 -17.42
CA ASN A 48 8.95 -16.09 -17.83
C ASN A 48 9.39 -15.42 -19.14
N THR A 49 8.46 -14.93 -19.96
CA THR A 49 8.76 -14.27 -21.24
C THR A 49 8.20 -12.85 -21.31
N LYS A 50 8.72 -12.05 -22.27
CA LYS A 50 8.18 -10.69 -22.52
C LYS A 50 6.74 -10.77 -23.03
N GLU A 51 6.45 -11.72 -23.91
CA GLU A 51 5.10 -11.94 -24.47
C GLU A 51 4.09 -12.27 -23.38
N GLN A 52 4.47 -13.10 -22.41
CA GLN A 52 3.61 -13.41 -21.27
C GLN A 52 3.32 -12.17 -20.41
N LYS A 53 4.33 -11.33 -20.14
CA LYS A 53 4.16 -10.10 -19.38
C LYS A 53 3.23 -9.10 -20.10
N ASP A 54 3.36 -8.98 -21.41
CA ASP A 54 2.51 -8.10 -22.20
C ASP A 54 1.06 -8.61 -22.25
N PHE A 55 0.86 -9.93 -22.35
CA PHE A 55 -0.46 -10.54 -22.26
C PHE A 55 -1.10 -10.31 -20.89
N ASP A 56 -0.39 -10.56 -19.82
CA ASP A 56 -0.88 -10.37 -18.44
C ASP A 56 -1.25 -8.91 -18.15
N LYS A 57 -0.48 -7.96 -18.68
CA LYS A 57 -0.77 -6.53 -18.60
C LYS A 57 -2.08 -6.17 -19.33
N ASN A 58 -2.27 -6.69 -20.52
CA ASN A 58 -3.48 -6.43 -21.33
C ASN A 58 -4.73 -7.07 -20.72
N THR A 59 -4.60 -8.22 -20.04
CA THR A 59 -5.69 -8.93 -19.38
C THR A 59 -5.94 -8.46 -17.94
N GLN A 60 -5.17 -7.48 -17.46
CA GLN A 60 -5.26 -6.95 -16.09
C GLN A 60 -5.03 -8.01 -14.98
N ILE A 61 -4.31 -9.07 -15.26
CA ILE A 61 -3.99 -10.13 -14.29
C ILE A 61 -3.25 -9.54 -13.06
N TYR A 62 -2.55 -8.41 -13.23
CA TYR A 62 -1.87 -7.73 -12.12
C TYR A 62 -2.80 -7.36 -10.96
N ILE A 63 -4.11 -7.17 -11.17
CA ILE A 63 -5.03 -6.84 -10.09
C ILE A 63 -5.20 -7.99 -9.08
N TYR A 64 -4.76 -9.18 -9.43
CA TYR A 64 -4.79 -10.36 -8.57
C TYR A 64 -3.42 -10.68 -7.93
N ASP A 65 -2.42 -9.82 -8.08
CA ASP A 65 -1.08 -9.98 -7.48
C ASP A 65 -1.08 -9.56 -6.01
N ALA A 66 -1.73 -10.36 -5.15
CA ALA A 66 -1.82 -10.08 -3.72
C ALA A 66 -0.44 -10.02 -3.05
N VAL A 67 0.50 -10.89 -3.47
CA VAL A 67 1.85 -10.92 -2.91
C VAL A 67 2.59 -9.61 -3.16
N ARG A 68 2.52 -9.08 -4.37
CA ARG A 68 3.14 -7.78 -4.69
C ARG A 68 2.56 -6.65 -3.86
N PHE A 69 1.23 -6.53 -3.85
CA PHE A 69 0.58 -5.38 -3.24
C PHE A 69 0.54 -5.42 -1.72
N SER A 70 0.75 -6.60 -1.11
CA SER A 70 0.90 -6.70 0.34
C SER A 70 2.10 -5.91 0.87
N TYR A 71 3.21 -5.85 0.14
CA TYR A 71 4.39 -5.07 0.55
C TYR A 71 4.05 -3.61 0.81
N LYS A 72 3.29 -2.98 -0.10
CA LYS A 72 2.90 -1.58 0.03
C LYS A 72 2.04 -1.33 1.27
N VAL A 73 1.07 -2.21 1.51
CA VAL A 73 0.18 -2.10 2.68
C VAL A 73 0.96 -2.27 3.98
N PHE A 74 1.82 -3.27 4.05
CA PHE A 74 2.63 -3.49 5.26
C PHE A 74 3.69 -2.40 5.46
N ALA A 75 4.20 -1.76 4.39
CA ALA A 75 5.07 -0.60 4.51
C ALA A 75 4.35 0.60 5.16
N CYS A 76 3.08 0.84 4.78
CA CYS A 76 2.25 1.86 5.42
C CYS A 76 1.98 1.55 6.89
N ILE A 77 1.68 0.29 7.20
CA ILE A 77 1.43 -0.17 8.56
C ILE A 77 2.69 -0.03 9.42
N ASP A 78 3.84 -0.43 8.92
CA ASP A 78 5.12 -0.29 9.61
C ASP A 78 5.44 1.19 9.89
N ALA A 79 5.30 2.05 8.88
CA ALA A 79 5.53 3.47 9.03
C ALA A 79 4.61 4.07 10.12
N TYR A 80 3.34 3.73 10.12
CA TYR A 80 2.39 4.15 11.15
C TYR A 80 2.80 3.68 12.56
N GLN A 81 3.11 2.40 12.71
CA GLN A 81 3.44 1.80 14.01
C GLN A 81 4.78 2.31 14.57
N ARG A 82 5.76 2.49 13.70
CA ARG A 82 7.14 2.86 14.06
C ARG A 82 7.27 4.33 14.41
N THR A 83 6.73 5.21 13.59
CA THR A 83 6.99 6.65 13.74
C THR A 83 5.91 7.37 14.53
N LYS A 84 4.69 6.81 14.61
CA LYS A 84 3.52 7.43 15.24
C LYS A 84 3.41 8.92 14.90
N PRO A 85 3.47 9.31 13.62
CA PRO A 85 3.45 10.70 13.21
C PRO A 85 2.04 11.26 13.36
N ASP A 86 1.86 12.56 13.46
CA ASP A 86 0.53 13.18 13.39
C ASP A 86 -0.10 13.00 12.01
N MET A 87 0.74 13.05 10.98
CA MET A 87 0.34 12.87 9.57
C MET A 87 1.28 11.91 8.87
N LEU A 88 0.73 10.91 8.21
CA LEU A 88 1.48 9.95 7.39
C LEU A 88 1.13 10.12 5.91
N TRP A 89 2.13 10.38 5.10
CA TRP A 89 2.01 10.53 3.65
C TRP A 89 2.66 9.36 2.95
N PHE A 90 1.92 8.74 2.04
CA PHE A 90 2.43 7.68 1.18
C PHE A 90 2.43 8.13 -0.27
N LEU A 91 3.55 7.92 -0.93
CA LEU A 91 3.73 8.16 -2.36
C LEU A 91 4.34 6.92 -3.01
N ASP A 92 3.84 6.52 -4.17
CA ASP A 92 4.51 5.48 -4.96
C ASP A 92 5.90 5.95 -5.38
N ALA A 93 6.85 5.04 -5.46
CA ALA A 93 8.25 5.35 -5.75
C ALA A 93 8.50 5.93 -7.15
N ASP A 94 7.53 5.80 -8.06
CA ASP A 94 7.56 6.35 -9.41
C ASP A 94 6.86 7.71 -9.54
N ILE A 95 6.38 8.29 -8.43
CA ILE A 95 5.84 9.65 -8.41
C ILE A 95 6.98 10.66 -8.38
N VAL A 96 6.93 11.62 -9.30
CA VAL A 96 7.88 12.73 -9.39
C VAL A 96 7.17 14.04 -9.10
N THR A 97 7.64 14.77 -8.09
CA THR A 97 7.21 16.14 -7.82
C THR A 97 7.99 17.10 -8.70
N PHE A 98 7.30 17.90 -9.49
CA PHE A 98 7.90 18.87 -10.42
C PHE A 98 7.85 20.32 -9.92
N GLU A 99 7.15 20.55 -8.81
CA GLU A 99 7.08 21.84 -8.13
C GLU A 99 7.18 21.66 -6.61
N LYS A 100 7.59 22.74 -5.92
CA LYS A 100 7.63 22.75 -4.46
C LYS A 100 6.20 22.70 -3.89
N ILE A 101 5.95 21.71 -3.05
CA ILE A 101 4.68 21.57 -2.35
C ILE A 101 4.72 22.42 -1.07
N PRO A 102 3.93 23.49 -0.95
CA PRO A 102 3.89 24.30 0.25
C PRO A 102 3.14 23.56 1.38
N MET A 103 3.53 23.82 2.63
CA MET A 103 2.89 23.20 3.80
C MET A 103 1.38 23.51 3.85
N SER A 104 0.99 24.73 3.53
CA SER A 104 -0.42 25.14 3.49
C SER A 104 -1.28 24.32 2.53
N TRP A 105 -0.69 23.79 1.45
CA TRP A 105 -1.41 22.89 0.56
C TRP A 105 -1.60 21.51 1.21
N LEU A 106 -0.59 21.00 1.89
CA LEU A 106 -0.68 19.73 2.63
C LEU A 106 -1.76 19.81 3.71
N GLU A 107 -1.80 20.90 4.48
CA GLU A 107 -2.83 21.15 5.49
C GLU A 107 -4.23 21.26 4.90
N HIS A 108 -4.34 21.84 3.69
CA HIS A 108 -5.62 21.98 3.00
C HIS A 108 -6.21 20.66 2.53
N ILE A 109 -5.39 19.76 2.00
CA ILE A 109 -5.89 18.48 1.41
C ILE A 109 -6.20 17.41 2.45
N ILE A 110 -5.75 17.57 3.69
CA ILE A 110 -6.13 16.71 4.81
C ILE A 110 -6.37 17.54 6.06
N PRO A 111 -7.54 18.19 6.18
CA PRO A 111 -7.90 18.96 7.36
C PRO A 111 -8.03 18.07 8.59
N ASP A 112 -7.87 18.64 9.79
CA ASP A 112 -7.89 17.92 11.08
C ASP A 112 -9.15 17.06 11.29
N THR A 113 -10.25 17.43 10.65
CA THR A 113 -11.51 16.69 10.70
C THR A 113 -11.57 15.47 9.79
N ALA A 114 -10.64 15.34 8.85
CA ALA A 114 -10.58 14.22 7.93
C ALA A 114 -9.56 13.17 8.42
N PHE A 115 -9.96 11.90 8.34
CA PHE A 115 -9.06 10.80 8.65
C PHE A 115 -8.04 10.55 7.52
N THR A 116 -8.50 10.58 6.27
CA THR A 116 -7.66 10.24 5.11
C THR A 116 -7.97 11.13 3.91
N SER A 117 -6.95 11.38 3.10
CA SER A 117 -7.04 11.99 1.78
C SER A 117 -6.48 11.04 0.74
N TYR A 118 -7.19 10.82 -0.34
CA TYR A 118 -6.84 9.90 -1.42
C TYR A 118 -7.43 10.34 -2.76
N LEU A 119 -6.95 9.79 -3.86
CA LEU A 119 -7.47 10.11 -5.18
C LEU A 119 -8.62 9.16 -5.57
N GLY A 120 -9.84 9.68 -5.59
CA GLY A 120 -11.01 8.93 -6.02
C GLY A 120 -11.02 8.65 -7.52
N ARG A 121 -11.48 7.45 -7.91
CA ARG A 121 -11.69 7.05 -9.30
C ARG A 121 -13.14 6.61 -9.52
N PRO A 122 -14.11 7.51 -9.56
CA PRO A 122 -15.54 7.16 -9.56
C PRO A 122 -15.95 6.25 -10.73
N LYS A 123 -15.23 6.29 -11.86
CA LYS A 123 -15.49 5.44 -13.04
C LYS A 123 -14.78 4.07 -13.00
N LYS A 124 -13.83 3.85 -12.08
CA LYS A 124 -13.03 2.62 -12.01
C LYS A 124 -13.51 1.64 -10.95
N GLY A 125 -14.35 2.09 -10.02
CA GLY A 125 -14.86 1.27 -8.91
C GLY A 125 -13.84 0.96 -7.82
N PHE A 126 -12.66 1.62 -7.83
CA PHE A 126 -11.65 1.58 -6.77
C PHE A 126 -10.79 2.85 -6.79
N SER A 127 -10.24 3.21 -5.64
CA SER A 127 -9.42 4.40 -5.47
C SER A 127 -8.05 4.31 -6.15
N GLU A 128 -7.44 5.47 -6.45
CA GLU A 128 -6.03 5.56 -6.83
C GLU A 128 -5.17 5.58 -5.56
N THR A 129 -4.23 4.69 -5.46
CA THR A 129 -3.37 4.52 -4.30
C THR A 129 -1.90 4.88 -4.55
N GLY A 130 -1.58 5.51 -5.68
CA GLY A 130 -0.26 6.13 -5.89
C GLY A 130 0.03 7.23 -4.88
N TYR A 131 -1.03 7.83 -4.35
CA TYR A 131 -1.00 8.82 -3.28
C TYR A 131 -2.11 8.54 -2.27
N TYR A 132 -1.79 8.59 -1.00
CA TYR A 132 -2.74 8.81 0.09
C TYR A 132 -2.05 9.40 1.32
N ALA A 133 -2.84 10.09 2.13
CA ALA A 133 -2.42 10.64 3.39
C ALA A 133 -3.38 10.26 4.50
N PHE A 134 -2.86 10.13 5.72
CA PHE A 134 -3.62 9.77 6.91
C PHE A 134 -3.35 10.77 8.03
N ASN A 135 -4.40 11.28 8.65
CA ASN A 135 -4.33 11.90 9.96
C ASN A 135 -4.30 10.79 11.01
N THR A 136 -3.13 10.47 11.51
CA THR A 136 -2.93 9.33 12.41
C THR A 136 -3.34 9.64 13.86
N ALA A 137 -3.55 10.91 14.20
CA ALA A 137 -4.16 11.33 15.46
C ALA A 137 -5.69 11.16 15.46
N HIS A 138 -6.30 10.93 14.29
CA HIS A 138 -7.74 10.76 14.19
C HIS A 138 -8.19 9.45 14.88
N LYS A 139 -9.34 9.48 15.55
CA LYS A 139 -9.88 8.36 16.34
C LYS A 139 -10.02 7.03 15.59
N TYR A 140 -10.13 7.06 14.26
CA TYR A 140 -10.27 5.87 13.43
C TYR A 140 -8.94 5.32 12.91
N ALA A 141 -7.81 5.97 13.17
CA ALA A 141 -6.53 5.57 12.58
C ALA A 141 -6.14 4.13 12.98
N GLY A 142 -6.15 3.82 14.28
CA GLY A 142 -5.80 2.48 14.76
C GLY A 142 -6.67 1.40 14.15
N GLU A 143 -7.99 1.59 14.20
CA GLU A 143 -8.95 0.63 13.66
C GLU A 143 -8.80 0.43 12.14
N PHE A 144 -8.55 1.51 11.38
CA PHE A 144 -8.31 1.41 9.96
C PHE A 144 -7.09 0.54 9.63
N PHE A 145 -5.94 0.83 10.23
CA PHE A 145 -4.71 0.08 9.96
C PHE A 145 -4.81 -1.39 10.39
N GLU A 146 -5.49 -1.67 11.49
CA GLU A 146 -5.80 -3.06 11.90
C GLU A 146 -6.67 -3.77 10.87
N ARG A 147 -7.79 -3.17 10.43
CA ARG A 147 -8.68 -3.73 9.40
C ARG A 147 -7.94 -3.94 8.10
N TRP A 148 -7.16 -2.95 7.64
CA TRP A 148 -6.42 -3.02 6.41
C TRP A 148 -5.40 -4.17 6.43
N GLN A 149 -4.71 -4.37 7.54
CA GLN A 149 -3.80 -5.50 7.74
C GLN A 149 -4.51 -6.85 7.59
N THR A 150 -5.75 -6.99 8.12
CA THR A 150 -6.47 -8.25 8.07
C THR A 150 -6.79 -8.73 6.66
N TYR A 151 -6.84 -7.83 5.69
CA TYR A 151 -7.05 -8.22 4.30
C TYR A 151 -5.95 -9.14 3.78
N TYR A 152 -4.72 -9.00 4.28
CA TYR A 152 -3.62 -9.88 3.88
C TYR A 152 -3.29 -10.93 4.95
N ASP A 153 -3.19 -10.57 6.22
CA ASP A 153 -2.79 -11.56 7.24
C ASP A 153 -3.83 -12.66 7.47
N LYS A 154 -5.11 -12.37 7.21
CA LYS A 154 -6.24 -13.32 7.30
C LYS A 154 -6.87 -13.68 5.95
N ASP A 155 -6.19 -13.39 4.86
CA ASP A 155 -6.62 -13.69 3.48
C ASP A 155 -7.99 -13.10 3.09
N ARG A 156 -8.43 -12.02 3.77
CA ARG A 156 -9.71 -11.35 3.50
C ARG A 156 -9.74 -10.64 2.14
N PHE A 157 -8.58 -10.43 1.49
CA PHE A 157 -8.53 -9.93 0.11
C PHE A 157 -9.38 -10.79 -0.85
N LEU A 158 -9.62 -12.06 -0.52
CA LEU A 158 -10.49 -12.97 -1.28
C LEU A 158 -11.96 -12.56 -1.30
N GLU A 159 -12.39 -11.70 -0.39
CA GLU A 159 -13.75 -11.12 -0.34
C GLU A 159 -13.93 -10.01 -1.40
N LEU A 160 -12.84 -9.55 -2.03
CA LEU A 160 -12.81 -8.41 -2.93
C LEU A 160 -12.74 -8.83 -4.40
N LYS A 161 -13.06 -7.89 -5.29
CA LYS A 161 -13.01 -8.09 -6.75
C LYS A 161 -11.58 -8.06 -7.31
N GLY A 162 -10.61 -7.60 -6.54
CA GLY A 162 -9.19 -7.53 -6.86
C GLY A 162 -8.38 -7.48 -5.58
N TYR A 163 -7.09 -7.77 -5.68
CA TYR A 163 -6.21 -8.02 -4.53
C TYR A 163 -5.13 -6.96 -4.35
N THR A 164 -5.25 -5.85 -5.08
CA THR A 164 -4.31 -4.73 -4.94
C THR A 164 -4.57 -3.93 -3.66
N ASP A 165 -3.60 -3.13 -3.27
CA ASP A 165 -3.70 -2.18 -2.18
C ASP A 165 -4.91 -1.23 -2.34
N SER A 166 -5.29 -0.86 -3.57
CA SER A 166 -6.48 -0.04 -3.86
C SER A 166 -7.78 -0.69 -3.39
N PHE A 167 -7.97 -1.98 -3.72
CA PHE A 167 -9.18 -2.70 -3.30
C PHE A 167 -9.22 -2.93 -1.79
N THR A 168 -8.08 -3.27 -1.18
CA THR A 168 -8.03 -3.51 0.27
C THR A 168 -8.13 -2.22 1.07
N PHE A 169 -7.59 -1.09 0.55
CA PHE A 169 -7.78 0.24 1.10
C PHE A 169 -9.27 0.63 1.13
N ASP A 170 -9.95 0.51 -0.01
CA ASP A 170 -11.37 0.82 -0.10
C ASP A 170 -12.21 -0.13 0.78
N GLY A 171 -11.84 -1.41 0.85
CA GLY A 171 -12.49 -2.36 1.74
C GLY A 171 -12.43 -1.92 3.21
N ALA A 172 -11.24 -1.61 3.70
CA ALA A 172 -11.03 -1.16 5.07
C ALA A 172 -11.74 0.17 5.36
N ARG A 173 -11.70 1.12 4.42
CA ARG A 173 -12.35 2.43 4.53
C ARG A 173 -13.89 2.29 4.60
N ILE A 174 -14.48 1.55 3.66
CA ILE A 174 -15.93 1.35 3.59
C ILE A 174 -16.46 0.63 4.85
N GLU A 175 -15.68 -0.25 5.46
CA GLU A 175 -16.05 -0.90 6.72
C GLU A 175 -16.10 0.08 7.91
N LEU A 176 -15.30 1.16 7.88
CA LEU A 176 -15.34 2.21 8.90
C LEU A 176 -16.49 3.22 8.72
N GLU A 177 -17.00 3.35 7.50
CA GLU A 177 -18.08 4.29 7.18
C GLU A 177 -19.47 3.72 7.51
N LYS A 178 -19.56 2.47 7.91
CA LYS A 178 -20.79 1.77 8.32
C LYS A 178 -21.01 1.86 9.81
#